data_0110d1bd83f50fbd8233e678cbfac022
#
_entry.id   0110d1bd83f50fbd8233e678cbfac022
#
_cell.length_a   1.000
_cell.length_b   1.000
_cell.length_c   1.000
_cell.angle_alpha   90.00
_cell.angle_beta   90.00
_cell.angle_gamma   90.00
#
_symmetry.space_group_name_H-M   'P 1'
#
loop_
_entity.id
_entity.type
_entity.pdbx_description
1 polymer ?
#
loop_
_entity_poly.entity_id
_entity_poly.type
_entity_poly.pdbx_seq_one_letter_code
_entity_poly.pdbx_strand_id
1 'polypeptide(L)'
;LAFFDMRAERLIAKIHPDNARSLKAFLHSGFVLDSETPTMKSLAMSSERYLRLLRESPAVHTSDIYITEFDKARLRSLVEFERGSDIFELEHEIERAIVVDPWNVAEDVVTMNSKALLQVDDEELEVALVYPEDADDRAGKLSVCSGIGTAILGYREGDAFDWRIPNRTCHIRIEKVLYQPEAAGDFHL
;
A
#
# COMPACT_ATOMS: atom_id res chain seq x y z
N LEU A 1 -3.74 -13.71 -6.10
CA LEU A 1 -4.64 -14.64 -5.38
C LEU A 1 -5.50 -15.44 -6.37
N ALA A 2 -6.37 -14.84 -7.21
CA ALA A 2 -7.26 -15.62 -8.10
C ALA A 2 -6.52 -16.64 -9.01
N PHE A 3 -5.33 -16.32 -9.50
CA PHE A 3 -4.54 -17.26 -10.29
C PHE A 3 -4.02 -18.46 -9.47
N PHE A 4 -3.65 -18.24 -8.23
CA PHE A 4 -3.08 -19.28 -7.37
C PHE A 4 -4.16 -20.09 -6.67
N ASP A 5 -5.13 -19.44 -6.06
CA ASP A 5 -6.17 -20.09 -5.28
C ASP A 5 -7.16 -20.86 -6.16
N MET A 6 -7.49 -20.32 -7.33
CA MET A 6 -8.42 -20.93 -8.28
C MET A 6 -7.74 -21.73 -9.39
N ARG A 7 -6.39 -21.77 -9.43
CA ARG A 7 -5.59 -22.37 -10.51
C ARG A 7 -6.02 -21.90 -11.92
N ALA A 8 -6.43 -20.64 -12.02
CA ALA A 8 -6.90 -20.06 -13.27
C ALA A 8 -5.72 -19.74 -14.18
N GLU A 9 -5.76 -20.19 -15.41
CA GLU A 9 -4.74 -19.84 -16.42
C GLU A 9 -4.99 -18.44 -17.01
N ARG A 10 -6.23 -17.99 -16.97
CA ARG A 10 -6.66 -16.71 -17.54
C ARG A 10 -7.84 -16.13 -16.79
N LEU A 11 -7.79 -14.82 -16.54
CA LEU A 11 -8.91 -14.03 -16.01
C LEU A 11 -9.50 -13.18 -17.13
N ILE A 12 -10.81 -13.06 -17.17
CA ILE A 12 -11.54 -12.24 -18.15
C ILE A 12 -12.46 -11.28 -17.41
N ALA A 13 -12.29 -9.99 -17.67
CA ALA A 13 -13.19 -8.94 -17.22
C ALA A 13 -14.04 -8.44 -18.39
N LYS A 14 -15.37 -8.45 -18.23
CA LYS A 14 -16.31 -7.93 -19.22
C LYS A 14 -16.87 -6.60 -18.75
N ILE A 15 -16.68 -5.56 -19.53
CA ILE A 15 -16.98 -4.18 -19.15
C ILE A 15 -17.82 -3.52 -20.24
N HIS A 16 -18.90 -2.82 -19.85
CA HIS A 16 -19.68 -2.01 -20.78
C HIS A 16 -18.82 -0.87 -21.35
N PRO A 17 -18.90 -0.54 -22.68
CA PRO A 17 -18.05 0.48 -23.29
C PRO A 17 -18.10 1.84 -22.60
N ASP A 18 -19.26 2.22 -22.07
CA ASP A 18 -19.46 3.51 -21.38
C ASP A 18 -18.86 3.54 -19.96
N ASN A 19 -18.46 2.40 -19.41
CA ASN A 19 -17.81 2.34 -18.10
C ASN A 19 -16.29 2.60 -18.22
N ALA A 20 -15.97 3.84 -18.63
CA ALA A 20 -14.59 4.27 -18.82
C ALA A 20 -13.71 4.13 -17.54
N ARG A 21 -14.33 4.29 -16.36
CA ARG A 21 -13.62 4.16 -15.07
C ARG A 21 -13.13 2.73 -14.85
N SER A 22 -14.02 1.75 -14.99
CA SER A 22 -13.62 0.34 -14.84
C SER A 22 -12.65 -0.08 -15.95
N LEU A 23 -12.86 0.36 -17.18
CA LEU A 23 -11.95 0.09 -18.29
C LEU A 23 -10.53 0.59 -17.97
N LYS A 24 -10.41 1.83 -17.50
CA LYS A 24 -9.12 2.42 -17.12
C LYS A 24 -8.48 1.64 -15.97
N ALA A 25 -9.24 1.27 -14.94
CA ALA A 25 -8.74 0.51 -13.79
C ALA A 25 -8.16 -0.85 -14.21
N PHE A 26 -8.88 -1.63 -15.01
CA PHE A 26 -8.39 -2.93 -15.48
C PHE A 26 -7.19 -2.82 -16.41
N LEU A 27 -7.14 -1.83 -17.29
CA LEU A 27 -5.95 -1.59 -18.13
C LEU A 27 -4.73 -1.20 -17.28
N HIS A 28 -4.90 -0.37 -16.24
CA HIS A 28 -3.84 -0.03 -15.30
C HIS A 28 -3.35 -1.25 -14.49
N SER A 29 -4.26 -2.15 -14.15
CA SER A 29 -3.91 -3.42 -13.49
C SER A 29 -3.26 -4.44 -14.43
N GLY A 30 -2.92 -4.04 -15.67
CA GLY A 30 -2.20 -4.87 -16.63
C GLY A 30 -3.06 -5.81 -17.46
N PHE A 31 -4.39 -5.73 -17.39
CA PHE A 31 -5.27 -6.40 -18.34
C PHE A 31 -5.08 -5.82 -19.75
N VAL A 32 -5.28 -6.63 -20.76
CA VAL A 32 -5.25 -6.21 -22.16
C VAL A 32 -6.60 -6.41 -22.82
N LEU A 33 -6.93 -5.57 -23.79
CA LEU A 33 -8.14 -5.75 -24.57
C LEU A 33 -8.03 -7.06 -25.35
N ASP A 34 -8.97 -7.96 -25.14
CA ASP A 34 -9.05 -9.27 -25.79
C ASP A 34 -10.05 -9.25 -26.94
N SER A 35 -11.22 -8.70 -26.71
CA SER A 35 -12.25 -8.52 -27.74
C SER A 35 -13.14 -7.33 -27.42
N GLU A 36 -13.77 -6.78 -28.49
CA GLU A 36 -14.70 -5.67 -28.37
C GLU A 36 -15.92 -5.90 -29.26
N THR A 37 -17.08 -5.61 -28.70
CA THR A 37 -18.37 -5.55 -29.40
C THR A 37 -19.03 -4.21 -29.14
N PRO A 38 -20.07 -3.81 -29.87
CA PRO A 38 -20.77 -2.55 -29.60
C PRO A 38 -21.30 -2.41 -28.17
N THR A 39 -21.54 -3.53 -27.46
CA THR A 39 -22.15 -3.54 -26.13
C THR A 39 -21.19 -4.01 -25.03
N MET A 40 -20.00 -4.53 -25.38
CA MET A 40 -19.12 -5.15 -24.39
C MET A 40 -17.65 -5.09 -24.81
N LYS A 41 -16.77 -4.71 -23.90
CA LYS A 41 -15.33 -4.87 -24.00
C LYS A 41 -14.89 -6.01 -23.07
N SER A 42 -14.17 -6.98 -23.61
CA SER A 42 -13.56 -8.05 -22.84
C SER A 42 -12.06 -7.78 -22.70
N LEU A 43 -11.60 -7.74 -21.46
CA LEU A 43 -10.19 -7.59 -21.11
C LEU A 43 -9.71 -8.90 -20.50
N ALA A 44 -8.48 -9.29 -20.83
CA ALA A 44 -7.90 -10.53 -20.35
C ALA A 44 -6.55 -10.28 -19.64
N MET A 45 -6.26 -11.12 -18.67
CA MET A 45 -4.98 -11.29 -17.99
C MET A 45 -4.64 -12.78 -17.97
N SER A 46 -3.53 -13.18 -18.56
CA SER A 46 -3.02 -14.55 -18.40
C SER A 46 -2.15 -14.65 -17.13
N SER A 47 -2.05 -15.86 -16.58
CA SER A 47 -1.16 -16.14 -15.45
C SER A 47 0.30 -15.80 -15.78
N GLU A 48 0.75 -16.06 -17.01
CA GLU A 48 2.10 -15.73 -17.46
C GLU A 48 2.34 -14.22 -17.50
N ARG A 49 1.36 -13.45 -18.03
CA ARG A 49 1.43 -11.98 -18.05
C ARG A 49 1.43 -11.41 -16.62
N TYR A 50 0.59 -11.96 -15.76
CA TYR A 50 0.53 -11.57 -14.34
C TYR A 50 1.88 -11.81 -13.66
N LEU A 51 2.47 -12.99 -13.82
CA LEU A 51 3.80 -13.31 -13.29
C LEU A 51 4.90 -12.41 -13.86
N ARG A 52 4.79 -12.03 -15.15
CA ARG A 52 5.71 -11.07 -15.77
C ARG A 52 5.58 -9.69 -15.12
N LEU A 53 4.37 -9.18 -14.97
CA LEU A 53 4.11 -7.90 -14.30
C LEU A 53 4.61 -7.88 -12.86
N LEU A 54 4.48 -9.00 -12.13
CA LEU A 54 5.07 -9.13 -10.79
C LEU A 54 6.61 -9.09 -10.80
N ARG A 55 7.25 -9.64 -11.85
CA ARG A 55 8.72 -9.60 -11.99
C ARG A 55 9.24 -8.27 -12.52
N GLU A 56 8.46 -7.60 -13.36
CA GLU A 56 8.79 -6.31 -13.98
C GLU A 56 8.28 -5.14 -13.15
N SER A 57 7.42 -5.37 -12.13
CA SER A 57 7.10 -4.37 -11.13
C SER A 57 8.37 -4.06 -10.34
N PRO A 58 8.91 -2.86 -10.42
CA PRO A 58 9.94 -2.44 -9.50
C PRO A 58 9.32 -2.41 -8.11
N ALA A 59 9.97 -3.09 -7.18
CA ALA A 59 9.57 -3.22 -5.80
C ALA A 59 8.56 -4.35 -5.49
N VAL A 60 8.99 -5.60 -5.66
CA VAL A 60 8.72 -6.55 -4.59
C VAL A 60 9.53 -6.02 -3.41
N HIS A 61 8.89 -5.26 -2.53
CA HIS A 61 9.51 -4.90 -1.25
C HIS A 61 9.79 -6.21 -0.54
N THR A 62 11.05 -6.61 -0.52
CA THR A 62 11.49 -7.88 0.09
C THR A 62 11.63 -7.76 1.60
N SER A 63 11.48 -6.56 2.14
CA SER A 63 11.49 -6.33 3.57
C SER A 63 10.17 -6.75 4.19
N ASP A 64 10.27 -7.53 5.26
CA ASP A 64 9.12 -7.83 6.10
C ASP A 64 8.63 -6.55 6.76
N ILE A 65 7.34 -6.28 6.68
CA ILE A 65 6.71 -5.18 7.42
C ILE A 65 5.96 -5.72 8.62
N TYR A 66 5.94 -4.95 9.69
CA TYR A 66 5.37 -5.33 10.97
C TYR A 66 4.23 -4.39 11.34
N ILE A 67 3.07 -4.92 11.65
CA ILE A 67 1.95 -4.13 12.17
C ILE A 67 1.42 -4.75 13.45
N THR A 68 0.93 -3.91 14.36
CA THR A 68 0.31 -4.39 15.58
C THR A 68 -1.06 -5.02 15.30
N GLU A 69 -1.53 -5.92 16.18
CA GLU A 69 -2.88 -6.47 16.07
C GLU A 69 -3.95 -5.39 16.09
N PHE A 70 -3.74 -4.32 16.87
CA PHE A 70 -4.66 -3.20 16.98
C PHE A 70 -4.71 -2.39 15.68
N ASP A 71 -3.55 -2.06 15.11
CA ASP A 71 -3.46 -1.34 13.84
C ASP A 71 -4.09 -2.17 12.72
N LYS A 72 -3.80 -3.47 12.66
CA LYS A 72 -4.40 -4.35 11.64
C LYS A 72 -5.92 -4.34 11.69
N ALA A 73 -6.50 -4.39 12.88
CA ALA A 73 -7.96 -4.37 13.04
C ALA A 73 -8.55 -3.04 12.59
N ARG A 74 -7.94 -1.90 12.99
CA ARG A 74 -8.39 -0.55 12.62
C ARG A 74 -8.21 -0.28 11.12
N LEU A 75 -7.05 -0.64 10.55
CA LEU A 75 -6.74 -0.44 9.15
C LEU A 75 -7.63 -1.30 8.22
N ARG A 76 -7.97 -2.52 8.62
CA ARG A 76 -8.95 -3.33 7.89
C ARG A 76 -10.32 -2.67 7.83
N SER A 77 -10.80 -2.13 8.95
CA SER A 77 -12.06 -1.38 8.95
C SER A 77 -11.98 -0.15 8.05
N LEU A 78 -10.86 0.57 8.06
CA LEU A 78 -10.64 1.71 7.17
C LEU A 78 -10.73 1.31 5.69
N VAL A 79 -10.05 0.25 5.30
CA VAL A 79 -10.04 -0.27 3.92
C VAL A 79 -11.43 -0.72 3.46
N GLU A 80 -12.25 -1.29 4.34
CA GLU A 80 -13.64 -1.69 4.03
C GLU A 80 -14.56 -0.49 3.73
N PHE A 81 -14.34 0.64 4.40
CA PHE A 81 -15.18 1.84 4.25
C PHE A 81 -14.69 2.78 3.14
N GLU A 82 -13.40 2.88 2.94
CA GLU A 82 -12.80 3.75 1.93
C GLU A 82 -12.77 3.07 0.56
N ARG A 83 -13.08 3.84 -0.48
CA ARG A 83 -13.07 3.36 -1.87
C ARG A 83 -12.20 4.26 -2.74
N GLY A 84 -11.00 3.82 -3.03
CA GLY A 84 -10.08 4.56 -3.91
C GLY A 84 -8.95 3.67 -4.46
N SER A 85 -8.22 4.17 -5.45
CA SER A 85 -7.05 3.46 -6.00
C SER A 85 -5.92 3.31 -4.98
N ASP A 86 -5.81 4.28 -4.08
CA ASP A 86 -4.71 4.37 -3.12
C ASP A 86 -4.89 3.39 -1.96
N ILE A 87 -6.15 3.00 -1.69
CA ILE A 87 -6.52 1.98 -0.69
C ILE A 87 -6.04 0.58 -1.08
N PHE A 88 -5.95 0.27 -2.36
CA PHE A 88 -5.52 -1.06 -2.82
C PHE A 88 -4.07 -1.37 -2.41
N GLU A 89 -3.18 -0.40 -2.44
CA GLU A 89 -1.79 -0.58 -2.01
C GLU A 89 -1.73 -0.81 -0.50
N LEU A 90 -2.49 -0.02 0.27
CA LEU A 90 -2.60 -0.19 1.73
C LEU A 90 -3.17 -1.57 2.10
N GLU A 91 -4.24 -2.02 1.44
CA GLU A 91 -4.82 -3.35 1.66
C GLU A 91 -3.77 -4.46 1.43
N HIS A 92 -2.99 -4.34 0.36
CA HIS A 92 -1.93 -5.29 0.04
C HIS A 92 -0.83 -5.30 1.12
N GLU A 93 -0.41 -4.13 1.61
CA GLU A 93 0.58 -4.03 2.68
C GLU A 93 0.07 -4.66 3.99
N ILE A 94 -1.18 -4.39 4.38
CA ILE A 94 -1.81 -4.97 5.56
C ILE A 94 -1.91 -6.50 5.46
N GLU A 95 -2.23 -7.04 4.28
CA GLU A 95 -2.37 -8.50 4.09
C GLU A 95 -1.03 -9.23 4.20
N ARG A 96 0.06 -8.67 3.65
CA ARG A 96 1.39 -9.28 3.69
C ARG A 96 2.12 -9.07 5.01
N ALA A 97 1.66 -8.13 5.85
CA ALA A 97 2.32 -7.74 7.08
C ALA A 97 2.38 -8.87 8.11
N ILE A 98 3.52 -8.97 8.78
CA ILE A 98 3.70 -9.79 9.98
C ILE A 98 3.00 -9.10 11.13
N VAL A 99 2.00 -9.77 11.69
CA VAL A 99 1.24 -9.25 12.83
C VAL A 99 2.00 -9.54 14.11
N VAL A 100 2.19 -8.50 14.90
CA VAL A 100 2.88 -8.58 16.20
C VAL A 100 1.97 -8.07 17.32
N ASP A 101 2.19 -8.61 18.49
CA ASP A 101 1.58 -8.10 19.71
C ASP A 101 2.10 -6.68 19.99
N PRO A 102 1.22 -5.70 20.33
CA PRO A 102 1.62 -4.30 20.56
C PRO A 102 2.73 -4.13 21.61
N TRP A 103 2.79 -5.01 22.62
CA TRP A 103 3.86 -4.97 23.64
C TRP A 103 5.18 -5.55 23.17
N ASN A 104 5.21 -6.20 22.00
CA ASN A 104 6.40 -6.89 21.46
C ASN A 104 6.87 -6.28 20.14
N VAL A 105 6.25 -5.22 19.65
CA VAL A 105 6.74 -4.51 18.47
C VAL A 105 8.05 -3.81 18.80
N ALA A 106 9.03 -3.92 17.91
CA ALA A 106 10.32 -3.28 18.10
C ALA A 106 10.20 -1.75 17.98
N GLU A 107 10.92 -1.01 18.82
CA GLU A 107 10.85 0.45 18.90
C GLU A 107 11.30 1.20 17.63
N ASP A 108 12.00 0.48 16.74
CA ASP A 108 12.48 0.97 15.45
C ASP A 108 11.47 0.81 14.29
N VAL A 109 10.26 0.28 14.56
CA VAL A 109 9.21 0.07 13.57
C VAL A 109 8.28 1.28 13.51
N VAL A 110 7.93 1.73 12.30
CA VAL A 110 6.91 2.77 12.08
C VAL A 110 5.52 2.15 12.18
N THR A 111 4.85 2.31 13.32
CA THR A 111 3.46 1.94 13.57
C THR A 111 2.53 3.14 13.34
N MET A 112 1.21 2.96 13.46
CA MET A 112 0.29 4.10 13.42
C MET A 112 0.59 5.08 14.54
N ASN A 113 0.42 6.38 14.28
CA ASN A 113 0.76 7.50 15.15
C ASN A 113 2.25 7.65 15.51
N SER A 114 3.14 6.86 14.89
CA SER A 114 4.59 7.06 14.99
C SER A 114 5.02 8.35 14.31
N LYS A 115 6.12 8.96 14.83
CA LYS A 115 6.84 10.04 14.16
C LYS A 115 8.15 9.50 13.62
N ALA A 116 8.46 9.81 12.38
CA ALA A 116 9.67 9.37 11.72
C ALA A 116 10.33 10.51 10.94
N LEU A 117 11.65 10.42 10.85
CA LEU A 117 12.46 11.23 9.95
C LEU A 117 12.71 10.37 8.69
N LEU A 118 12.29 10.88 7.55
CA LEU A 118 12.40 10.23 6.25
C LEU A 118 13.35 11.02 5.36
N GLN A 119 14.11 10.29 4.54
CA GLN A 119 14.70 10.84 3.32
C GLN A 119 13.83 10.37 2.16
N VAL A 120 13.25 11.31 1.42
CA VAL A 120 12.46 11.03 0.22
C VAL A 120 13.15 11.70 -0.97
N ASP A 121 13.78 10.91 -1.82
CA ASP A 121 14.72 11.39 -2.83
C ASP A 121 15.82 12.26 -2.17
N ASP A 122 15.86 13.56 -2.49
CA ASP A 122 16.82 14.53 -1.95
C ASP A 122 16.26 15.38 -0.78
N GLU A 123 15.03 15.10 -0.33
CA GLU A 123 14.35 15.88 0.71
C GLU A 123 14.26 15.12 2.03
N GLU A 124 14.59 15.79 3.13
CA GLU A 124 14.39 15.28 4.49
C GLU A 124 13.05 15.77 5.03
N LEU A 125 12.22 14.85 5.53
CA LEU A 125 10.87 15.11 6.00
C LEU A 125 10.66 14.50 7.39
N GLU A 126 10.25 15.32 8.36
CA GLU A 126 9.72 14.83 9.63
C GLU A 126 8.21 14.66 9.49
N VAL A 127 7.72 13.44 9.68
CA VAL A 127 6.30 13.11 9.50
C VAL A 127 5.76 12.34 10.70
N ALA A 128 4.46 12.49 10.95
CA ALA A 128 3.68 11.61 11.81
C ALA A 128 2.72 10.80 10.94
N LEU A 129 2.78 9.47 11.01
CA LEU A 129 1.86 8.60 10.29
C LEU A 129 0.54 8.53 11.03
N VAL A 130 -0.56 9.00 10.41
CA VAL A 130 -1.85 9.13 11.09
C VAL A 130 -2.99 8.53 10.27
N TYR A 131 -4.15 8.34 10.91
CA TYR A 131 -5.40 8.02 10.21
C TYR A 131 -5.87 9.21 9.36
N PRO A 132 -6.68 8.98 8.31
CA PRO A 132 -7.09 10.04 7.37
C PRO A 132 -7.77 11.24 8.04
N GLU A 133 -8.54 11.03 9.11
CA GLU A 133 -9.25 12.06 9.84
C GLU A 133 -8.33 13.04 10.59
N ASP A 134 -7.11 12.60 10.91
CA ASP A 134 -6.10 13.40 11.63
C ASP A 134 -5.05 14.00 10.69
N ALA A 135 -5.15 13.74 9.38
CA ALA A 135 -4.15 14.18 8.41
C ALA A 135 -4.10 15.71 8.28
N ASP A 136 -2.89 16.25 8.30
CA ASP A 136 -2.60 17.67 8.06
C ASP A 136 -1.18 17.81 7.50
N ASP A 137 -1.07 17.95 6.20
CA ASP A 137 0.22 18.07 5.50
C ASP A 137 1.06 19.25 6.01
N ARG A 138 0.40 20.35 6.46
CA ARG A 138 1.11 21.54 6.98
C ARG A 138 1.72 21.28 8.35
N ALA A 139 1.15 20.37 9.11
CA ALA A 139 1.64 19.94 10.41
C ALA A 139 2.53 18.69 10.33
N GLY A 140 2.89 18.23 9.12
CA GLY A 140 3.65 17.00 8.91
C GLY A 140 2.88 15.72 9.27
N LYS A 141 1.54 15.79 9.36
CA LYS A 141 0.69 14.62 9.64
C LYS A 141 0.28 13.94 8.34
N LEU A 142 0.94 12.86 8.03
CA LEU A 142 0.79 12.12 6.79
C LEU A 142 -0.26 11.03 6.92
N SER A 143 -1.30 11.06 6.08
CA SER A 143 -2.30 10.00 6.07
C SER A 143 -1.71 8.65 5.68
N VAL A 144 -2.07 7.58 6.39
CA VAL A 144 -1.71 6.20 6.01
C VAL A 144 -2.26 5.80 4.64
N CYS A 145 -3.31 6.45 4.16
CA CYS A 145 -3.86 6.25 2.82
C CYS A 145 -3.10 7.03 1.73
N SER A 146 -2.17 7.90 2.07
CA SER A 146 -1.32 8.58 1.09
C SER A 146 -0.24 7.65 0.55
N GLY A 147 0.27 7.91 -0.67
CA GLY A 147 1.30 7.05 -1.27
C GLY A 147 2.52 6.85 -0.37
N ILE A 148 3.07 7.92 0.25
CA ILE A 148 4.22 7.83 1.16
C ILE A 148 3.79 7.24 2.52
N GLY A 149 2.59 7.57 3.03
CA GLY A 149 2.08 7.02 4.28
C GLY A 149 1.92 5.51 4.25
N THR A 150 1.34 4.98 3.16
CA THR A 150 1.26 3.53 2.93
C THR A 150 2.65 2.91 2.84
N ALA A 151 3.58 3.61 2.17
CA ALA A 151 4.94 3.13 1.93
C ALA A 151 5.75 2.89 3.20
N ILE A 152 5.56 3.70 4.24
CA ILE A 152 6.39 3.65 5.46
C ILE A 152 5.79 2.79 6.57
N LEU A 153 4.51 2.42 6.47
CA LEU A 153 3.84 1.61 7.47
C LEU A 153 4.54 0.25 7.66
N GLY A 154 4.95 -0.03 8.88
CA GLY A 154 5.54 -1.30 9.28
C GLY A 154 7.01 -1.51 8.91
N TYR A 155 7.64 -0.54 8.25
CA TYR A 155 9.08 -0.55 7.98
C TYR A 155 9.89 -0.10 9.19
N ARG A 156 11.19 -0.40 9.15
CA ARG A 156 12.11 -0.13 10.26
C ARG A 156 13.03 1.05 9.98
N GLU A 157 13.55 1.63 11.04
CA GLU A 157 14.68 2.54 10.97
C GLU A 157 15.84 1.91 10.20
N GLY A 158 16.38 2.61 9.21
CA GLY A 158 17.44 2.16 8.32
C GLY A 158 16.96 1.49 7.03
N ASP A 159 15.68 1.10 6.92
CA ASP A 159 15.12 0.56 5.68
C ASP A 159 15.12 1.62 4.58
N ALA A 160 15.50 1.19 3.37
CA ALA A 160 15.50 2.01 2.18
C ALA A 160 14.94 1.22 1.00
N PHE A 161 14.04 1.83 0.25
CA PHE A 161 13.35 1.18 -0.86
C PHE A 161 12.81 2.19 -1.87
N ASP A 162 12.51 1.70 -3.07
CA ASP A 162 11.84 2.49 -4.09
C ASP A 162 10.33 2.27 -3.99
N TRP A 163 9.56 3.33 -3.91
CA TRP A 163 8.10 3.29 -3.83
C TRP A 163 7.45 4.03 -4.99
N ARG A 164 6.44 3.41 -5.58
CA ARG A 164 5.71 3.98 -6.70
C ARG A 164 4.51 4.78 -6.22
N ILE A 165 4.56 6.08 -6.48
CA ILE A 165 3.41 6.99 -6.33
C ILE A 165 2.83 7.36 -7.71
N PRO A 166 1.62 7.93 -7.80
CA PRO A 166 1.09 8.39 -9.07
C PRO A 166 2.08 9.34 -9.78
N ASN A 167 2.50 8.98 -10.97
CA ASN A 167 3.40 9.72 -11.87
C ASN A 167 4.92 9.58 -11.65
N ARG A 168 5.41 9.04 -10.54
CA ARG A 168 6.85 8.80 -10.34
C ARG A 168 7.13 7.67 -9.35
N THR A 169 8.37 7.20 -9.36
CA THR A 169 8.94 6.38 -8.29
C THR A 169 9.77 7.30 -7.39
N CYS A 170 9.63 7.17 -6.08
CA CYS A 170 10.43 7.87 -5.08
C CYS A 170 11.34 6.88 -4.39
N HIS A 171 12.57 7.27 -4.11
CA HIS A 171 13.44 6.56 -3.20
C HIS A 171 13.16 7.03 -1.77
N ILE A 172 12.71 6.11 -0.91
CA ILE A 172 12.35 6.41 0.48
C ILE A 172 13.33 5.69 1.39
N ARG A 173 13.84 6.40 2.39
CA ARG A 173 14.62 5.83 3.48
C ARG A 173 14.05 6.30 4.80
N ILE A 174 13.89 5.38 5.75
CA ILE A 174 13.52 5.69 7.13
C ILE A 174 14.82 5.97 7.90
N GLU A 175 15.13 7.24 8.11
CA GLU A 175 16.36 7.64 8.79
C GLU A 175 16.27 7.37 10.27
N LYS A 176 15.10 7.67 10.87
CA LYS A 176 14.91 7.48 12.30
C LYS A 176 13.43 7.41 12.69
N VAL A 177 13.11 6.56 13.66
CA VAL A 177 11.84 6.60 14.38
C VAL A 177 12.02 7.51 15.61
N LEU A 178 11.34 8.67 15.58
CA LEU A 178 11.47 9.71 16.62
C LEU A 178 10.53 9.47 17.79
N TYR A 179 9.40 8.84 17.53
CA TYR A 179 8.38 8.48 18.50
C TYR A 179 7.59 7.27 17.97
N GLN A 180 7.32 6.32 18.84
CA GLN A 180 6.44 5.18 18.60
C GLN A 180 5.52 5.03 19.80
N PRO A 181 4.19 4.98 19.60
CA PRO A 181 3.22 4.91 20.72
C PRO A 181 3.46 3.71 21.64
N GLU A 182 3.69 2.54 21.07
CA GLU A 182 3.88 1.31 21.83
C GLU A 182 5.14 1.37 22.71
N ALA A 183 6.24 1.89 22.18
CA ALA A 183 7.48 2.09 22.95
C ALA A 183 7.30 3.15 24.05
N ALA A 184 6.43 4.14 23.83
CA ALA A 184 6.08 5.16 24.82
C ALA A 184 5.05 4.66 25.86
N GLY A 185 4.39 3.52 25.59
CA GLY A 185 3.29 3.02 26.43
C GLY A 185 1.93 3.66 26.19
N ASP A 186 1.80 4.39 25.06
CA ASP A 186 0.59 5.13 24.67
C ASP A 186 -0.38 4.27 23.83
N PHE A 187 -0.71 3.07 24.30
CA PHE A 187 -1.53 2.09 23.59
C PHE A 187 -2.96 2.51 23.26
N HIS A 188 -3.36 3.71 23.69
CA HIS A 188 -4.69 4.26 23.42
C HIS A 188 -4.75 5.13 22.15
N LEU A 189 -3.64 5.34 21.47
CA LEU A 189 -3.51 6.14 20.24
C LEU A 189 -3.87 5.34 18.98
#